data_5014f814e443b3a355539308353e6b99
#
_entry.id   5014f814e443b3a355539308353e6b99
#
_cell.length_a   1.000
_cell.length_b   1.000
_cell.length_c   1.000
_cell.angle_alpha   90.00
_cell.angle_beta   90.00
_cell.angle_gamma   90.00
#
_symmetry.space_group_name_H-M   'P 1'
#
loop_
_entity.id
_entity.type
_entity.pdbx_description
1 polymer ?
#
loop_
_entity_poly.entity_id
_entity_poly.type
_entity_poly.pdbx_seq_one_letter_code
_entity_poly.pdbx_strand_id
1 'polypeptide(L)'
;VYGLGPGKSVQKHFLPQSSSDFIYAIIVEEYGLVGGLGVLLLYLLLLFRFVVASHKANTLFGKLVVIGLGFPMIFQAMINMAVAVELLPVTGQTLPLISSGGSSIWMTCFGLGIILSVTKKEEEIAKEKLDKEKREEILQKLIDREMEADLEEADFKNVNNNFDTGDYSITDNSKNPM
;
A
#
# COMPACT_ATOMS: atom_id res chain seq x y z
N VAL A 1 9.10 6.72 -36.06
CA VAL A 1 9.03 7.40 -34.76
C VAL A 1 7.71 8.11 -34.61
N TYR A 2 7.24 8.80 -35.64
CA TYR A 2 5.93 9.47 -35.67
C TYR A 2 4.92 8.56 -36.40
N GLY A 3 3.73 8.33 -35.79
CA GLY A 3 2.66 7.55 -36.40
C GLY A 3 1.97 8.30 -37.55
N LEU A 4 1.05 7.60 -38.24
CA LEU A 4 0.26 8.15 -39.37
C LEU A 4 -0.73 9.24 -38.97
N GLY A 5 -0.92 9.47 -37.68
CA GLY A 5 -1.88 10.42 -37.10
C GLY A 5 -3.22 9.75 -36.74
N PRO A 6 -3.95 10.33 -35.75
CA PRO A 6 -5.18 9.77 -35.24
C PRO A 6 -6.25 9.63 -36.34
N GLY A 7 -6.83 8.43 -36.44
CA GLY A 7 -7.90 8.11 -37.39
C GLY A 7 -7.47 7.71 -38.79
N LYS A 8 -6.16 7.63 -39.11
CA LYS A 8 -5.64 7.27 -40.43
C LYS A 8 -5.15 5.80 -40.52
N SER A 9 -5.50 4.96 -39.57
CA SER A 9 -5.16 3.55 -39.57
C SER A 9 -5.83 2.83 -40.75
N VAL A 10 -5.03 2.18 -41.60
CA VAL A 10 -5.50 1.42 -42.77
C VAL A 10 -6.07 0.08 -42.33
N GLN A 11 -5.62 -0.48 -41.21
CA GLN A 11 -6.06 -1.77 -40.70
C GLN A 11 -7.50 -1.78 -40.20
N LYS A 12 -8.03 -0.63 -39.80
CA LYS A 12 -9.40 -0.47 -39.28
C LYS A 12 -10.48 -0.86 -40.31
N HIS A 13 -10.18 -0.79 -41.59
CA HIS A 13 -11.11 -1.12 -42.70
C HIS A 13 -11.04 -2.58 -43.15
N PHE A 14 -9.96 -3.30 -42.82
CA PHE A 14 -9.75 -4.67 -43.36
C PHE A 14 -10.23 -5.79 -42.43
N LEU A 15 -10.44 -5.51 -41.12
CA LEU A 15 -10.68 -6.55 -40.10
C LEU A 15 -11.82 -6.17 -39.15
N PRO A 16 -13.09 -6.49 -39.47
CA PRO A 16 -14.23 -6.11 -38.61
C PRO A 16 -14.24 -6.79 -37.23
N GLN A 17 -13.49 -7.88 -37.03
CA GLN A 17 -13.48 -8.65 -35.77
C GLN A 17 -12.16 -8.54 -35.01
N SER A 18 -11.11 -8.02 -35.59
CA SER A 18 -9.76 -7.95 -35.01
C SER A 18 -9.47 -6.67 -34.24
N SER A 19 -10.38 -5.69 -34.26
CA SER A 19 -10.19 -4.40 -33.58
C SER A 19 -10.10 -4.54 -32.06
N SER A 20 -10.57 -5.64 -31.50
CA SER A 20 -10.52 -5.92 -30.08
C SER A 20 -9.13 -6.47 -29.63
N ASP A 21 -8.53 -7.33 -30.42
CA ASP A 21 -7.31 -8.05 -30.06
C ASP A 21 -6.05 -7.31 -30.48
N PHE A 22 -6.13 -6.52 -31.58
CA PHE A 22 -5.01 -5.77 -32.15
C PHE A 22 -5.05 -4.26 -31.83
N ILE A 23 -5.77 -3.86 -30.79
CA ILE A 23 -5.90 -2.43 -30.43
C ILE A 23 -4.54 -1.79 -30.13
N TYR A 24 -3.59 -2.56 -29.57
CA TYR A 24 -2.23 -2.07 -29.33
C TYR A 24 -1.48 -1.79 -30.65
N ALA A 25 -1.61 -2.67 -31.65
CA ALA A 25 -1.02 -2.45 -32.96
C ALA A 25 -1.58 -1.18 -33.63
N ILE A 26 -2.88 -0.93 -33.52
CA ILE A 26 -3.53 0.29 -34.00
C ILE A 26 -2.97 1.54 -33.28
N ILE A 27 -2.78 1.48 -31.96
CA ILE A 27 -2.18 2.58 -31.19
C ILE A 27 -0.74 2.85 -31.67
N VAL A 28 0.03 1.81 -31.90
CA VAL A 28 1.41 1.96 -32.43
C VAL A 28 1.42 2.50 -33.84
N GLU A 29 0.46 2.15 -34.68
CA GLU A 29 0.31 2.68 -36.05
C GLU A 29 -0.07 4.15 -36.05
N GLU A 30 -1.04 4.57 -35.22
CA GLU A 30 -1.55 5.94 -35.19
C GLU A 30 -0.62 6.92 -34.47
N TYR A 31 -0.12 6.52 -33.29
CA TYR A 31 0.71 7.38 -32.42
C TYR A 31 2.20 7.08 -32.52
N GLY A 32 2.58 6.07 -33.31
CA GLY A 32 3.96 5.64 -33.45
C GLY A 32 4.52 4.94 -32.20
N LEU A 33 5.83 4.86 -32.16
CA LEU A 33 6.57 4.24 -31.05
C LEU A 33 6.27 4.90 -29.70
N VAL A 34 6.01 6.21 -29.70
CA VAL A 34 5.69 6.97 -28.48
C VAL A 34 4.37 6.51 -27.86
N GLY A 35 3.34 6.24 -28.68
CA GLY A 35 2.06 5.71 -28.19
C GLY A 35 2.20 4.31 -27.61
N GLY A 36 2.91 3.42 -28.30
CA GLY A 36 3.17 2.08 -27.80
C GLY A 36 3.96 2.07 -26.49
N LEU A 37 5.03 2.89 -26.41
CA LEU A 37 5.80 3.01 -25.17
C LEU A 37 4.99 3.61 -24.03
N GLY A 38 4.10 4.55 -24.32
CA GLY A 38 3.21 5.17 -23.33
C GLY A 38 2.24 4.14 -22.72
N VAL A 39 1.64 3.28 -23.54
CA VAL A 39 0.77 2.19 -23.06
C VAL A 39 1.55 1.19 -22.22
N LEU A 40 2.74 0.77 -22.67
CA LEU A 40 3.62 -0.13 -21.90
C LEU A 40 3.95 0.46 -20.52
N LEU A 41 4.34 1.74 -20.48
CA LEU A 41 4.68 2.43 -19.24
C LEU A 41 3.47 2.51 -18.28
N LEU A 42 2.28 2.72 -18.81
CA LEU A 42 1.04 2.74 -18.02
C LEU A 42 0.80 1.40 -17.33
N TYR A 43 0.97 0.27 -18.03
CA TYR A 43 0.84 -1.06 -17.44
C TYR A 43 1.94 -1.37 -16.43
N LEU A 44 3.19 -0.90 -16.65
CA LEU A 44 4.27 -1.02 -15.68
C LEU A 44 3.98 -0.21 -14.40
N LEU A 45 3.43 0.99 -14.53
CA LEU A 45 2.96 1.79 -13.40
C LEU A 45 1.85 1.07 -12.62
N LEU A 46 0.92 0.45 -13.33
CA LEU A 46 -0.17 -0.30 -12.72
C LEU A 46 0.35 -1.55 -11.98
N LEU A 47 1.31 -2.27 -12.57
CA LEU A 47 2.02 -3.35 -11.89
C LEU A 47 2.69 -2.87 -10.61
N PHE A 48 3.44 -1.78 -10.69
CA PHE A 48 4.11 -1.19 -9.52
C PHE A 48 3.11 -0.85 -8.42
N ARG A 49 1.94 -0.30 -8.77
CA ARG A 49 0.86 0.00 -7.81
C ARG A 49 0.31 -1.25 -7.15
N PHE A 50 0.14 -2.34 -7.89
CA PHE A 50 -0.30 -3.61 -7.31
C PHE A 50 0.73 -4.20 -6.34
N VAL A 51 2.01 -4.14 -6.69
CA VAL A 51 3.10 -4.57 -5.80
C VAL A 51 3.12 -3.75 -4.51
N VAL A 52 3.04 -2.42 -4.61
CA VAL A 52 2.98 -1.55 -3.44
C VAL A 52 1.73 -1.82 -2.59
N ALA A 53 0.56 -2.01 -3.22
CA ALA A 53 -0.68 -2.33 -2.51
C ALA A 53 -0.58 -3.67 -1.77
N SER A 54 0.04 -4.68 -2.41
CA SER A 54 0.30 -5.98 -1.77
C SER A 54 1.25 -5.87 -0.56
N HIS A 55 2.31 -5.06 -0.66
CA HIS A 55 3.22 -4.85 0.47
C HIS A 55 2.58 -4.11 1.64
N LYS A 56 1.65 -3.21 1.37
CA LYS A 56 0.91 -2.48 2.42
C LYS A 56 -0.17 -3.30 3.11
N ALA A 57 -0.63 -4.38 2.51
CA ALA A 57 -1.63 -5.25 3.11
C ALA A 57 -1.05 -5.95 4.35
N ASN A 58 -1.74 -5.86 5.49
CA ASN A 58 -1.32 -6.49 6.75
C ASN A 58 -1.75 -7.95 6.83
N THR A 59 -2.84 -8.33 6.14
CA THR A 59 -3.35 -9.69 6.14
C THR A 59 -2.81 -10.49 4.96
N LEU A 60 -2.57 -11.78 5.20
CA LEU A 60 -2.16 -12.71 4.14
C LEU A 60 -3.20 -12.79 3.02
N PHE A 61 -4.48 -12.77 3.40
CA PHE A 61 -5.59 -12.78 2.45
C PHE A 61 -5.56 -11.55 1.53
N GLY A 62 -5.37 -10.34 2.09
CA GLY A 62 -5.27 -9.11 1.32
C GLY A 62 -4.14 -9.15 0.29
N LYS A 63 -2.96 -9.64 0.70
CA LYS A 63 -1.81 -9.83 -0.22
C LYS A 63 -2.13 -10.78 -1.37
N LEU A 64 -2.72 -11.94 -1.05
CA LEU A 64 -3.06 -12.95 -2.04
C LEU A 64 -4.13 -12.46 -3.03
N VAL A 65 -5.13 -11.71 -2.58
CA VAL A 65 -6.16 -11.14 -3.45
C VAL A 65 -5.57 -10.13 -4.42
N VAL A 66 -4.74 -9.19 -3.93
CA VAL A 66 -4.13 -8.17 -4.79
C VAL A 66 -3.20 -8.80 -5.84
N ILE A 67 -2.38 -9.76 -5.44
CA ILE A 67 -1.47 -10.46 -6.38
C ILE A 67 -2.28 -11.37 -7.32
N GLY A 68 -3.19 -12.16 -6.79
CA GLY A 68 -3.96 -13.14 -7.55
C GLY A 68 -4.88 -12.55 -8.62
N LEU A 69 -5.41 -11.34 -8.40
CA LEU A 69 -6.21 -10.62 -9.39
C LEU A 69 -5.39 -9.67 -10.25
N GLY A 70 -4.41 -8.98 -9.65
CA GLY A 70 -3.60 -7.98 -10.35
C GLY A 70 -2.59 -8.59 -11.32
N PHE A 71 -1.89 -9.65 -10.92
CA PHE A 71 -0.84 -10.25 -11.74
C PHE A 71 -1.36 -10.85 -13.05
N PRO A 72 -2.43 -11.68 -13.08
CA PRO A 72 -2.98 -12.22 -14.32
C PRO A 72 -3.41 -11.13 -15.29
N MET A 73 -3.98 -10.03 -14.79
CA MET A 73 -4.43 -8.90 -15.60
C MET A 73 -3.26 -8.22 -16.33
N ILE A 74 -2.15 -7.97 -15.61
CA ILE A 74 -0.95 -7.38 -16.20
C ILE A 74 -0.27 -8.37 -17.16
N PHE A 75 -0.20 -9.65 -16.79
CA PHE A 75 0.38 -10.69 -17.62
C PHE A 75 -0.37 -10.84 -18.95
N GLN A 76 -1.71 -10.81 -18.92
CA GLN A 76 -2.55 -10.79 -20.10
C GLN A 76 -2.25 -9.58 -21.01
N ALA A 77 -2.08 -8.38 -20.41
CA ALA A 77 -1.71 -7.18 -21.17
C ALA A 77 -0.34 -7.33 -21.83
N MET A 78 0.65 -7.88 -21.13
CA MET A 78 1.99 -8.12 -21.67
C MET A 78 1.97 -9.12 -22.82
N ILE A 79 1.21 -10.22 -22.70
CA ILE A 79 1.04 -11.18 -23.79
C ILE A 79 0.41 -10.51 -25.02
N ASN A 80 -0.65 -9.71 -24.84
CA ASN A 80 -1.30 -9.00 -25.94
C ASN A 80 -0.32 -8.05 -26.66
N MET A 81 0.47 -7.28 -25.89
CA MET A 81 1.50 -6.42 -26.47
C MET A 81 2.58 -7.21 -27.22
N ALA A 82 3.00 -8.37 -26.69
CA ALA A 82 3.99 -9.25 -27.35
C ALA A 82 3.46 -9.86 -28.65
N VAL A 83 2.17 -10.23 -28.70
CA VAL A 83 1.48 -10.66 -29.92
C VAL A 83 1.42 -9.55 -30.95
N ALA A 84 1.10 -8.31 -30.52
CA ALA A 84 1.00 -7.17 -31.43
C ALA A 84 2.32 -6.75 -32.09
N VAL A 85 3.47 -7.08 -31.47
CA VAL A 85 4.82 -6.92 -32.04
C VAL A 85 5.37 -8.21 -32.68
N GLU A 86 4.50 -9.18 -32.94
CA GLU A 86 4.81 -10.46 -33.60
C GLU A 86 5.84 -11.35 -32.87
N LEU A 87 6.07 -11.10 -31.58
CA LEU A 87 6.94 -11.96 -30.74
C LEU A 87 6.26 -13.27 -30.37
N LEU A 88 4.94 -13.29 -30.29
CA LEU A 88 4.14 -14.45 -29.91
C LEU A 88 3.05 -14.70 -30.97
N PRO A 89 2.62 -15.97 -31.15
CA PRO A 89 1.50 -16.29 -32.05
C PRO A 89 0.21 -15.66 -31.52
N VAL A 90 -0.74 -15.39 -32.40
CA VAL A 90 -2.03 -14.79 -32.07
C VAL A 90 -2.80 -15.66 -31.09
N THR A 91 -3.10 -15.13 -29.92
CA THR A 91 -3.77 -15.86 -28.83
C THR A 91 -5.23 -15.46 -28.65
N GLY A 92 -5.73 -14.42 -29.36
CA GLY A 92 -7.10 -13.92 -29.20
C GLY A 92 -7.38 -13.28 -27.83
N GLN A 93 -6.33 -12.90 -27.11
CA GLN A 93 -6.47 -12.24 -25.80
C GLN A 93 -6.70 -10.74 -25.99
N THR A 94 -7.75 -10.22 -25.36
CA THR A 94 -8.05 -8.78 -25.38
C THR A 94 -7.13 -8.01 -24.42
N LEU A 95 -6.78 -6.76 -24.77
CA LEU A 95 -6.01 -5.88 -23.89
C LEU A 95 -6.92 -5.40 -22.74
N PRO A 96 -6.62 -5.72 -21.47
CA PRO A 96 -7.43 -5.29 -20.33
C PRO A 96 -7.55 -3.77 -20.28
N LEU A 97 -8.73 -3.23 -19.92
CA LEU A 97 -9.05 -1.81 -19.76
C LEU A 97 -9.12 -0.98 -21.07
N ILE A 98 -8.43 -1.36 -22.15
CA ILE A 98 -8.36 -0.58 -23.37
C ILE A 98 -9.19 -1.23 -24.49
N SER A 99 -9.24 -2.57 -24.53
CA SER A 99 -10.00 -3.28 -25.58
C SER A 99 -11.50 -3.14 -25.39
N SER A 100 -12.23 -2.99 -26.49
CA SER A 100 -13.69 -2.87 -26.55
C SER A 100 -14.46 -4.17 -26.32
N GLY A 101 -13.80 -5.25 -25.87
CA GLY A 101 -14.46 -6.50 -25.48
C GLY A 101 -15.36 -6.29 -24.26
N GLY A 102 -16.69 -6.22 -24.47
CA GLY A 102 -17.66 -5.88 -23.42
C GLY A 102 -17.51 -6.69 -22.14
N SER A 103 -17.39 -8.03 -22.23
CA SER A 103 -17.21 -8.93 -21.08
C SER A 103 -15.84 -8.73 -20.38
N SER A 104 -14.78 -8.44 -21.14
CA SER A 104 -13.44 -8.22 -20.59
C SER A 104 -13.39 -6.96 -19.69
N ILE A 105 -14.02 -5.87 -20.12
CA ILE A 105 -14.09 -4.62 -19.34
C ILE A 105 -14.81 -4.84 -18.02
N TRP A 106 -15.96 -5.52 -18.03
CA TRP A 106 -16.72 -5.80 -16.81
C TRP A 106 -15.89 -6.60 -15.79
N MET A 107 -15.22 -7.65 -16.26
CA MET A 107 -14.40 -8.51 -15.41
C MET A 107 -13.18 -7.78 -14.84
N THR A 108 -12.52 -6.96 -15.66
CA THR A 108 -11.37 -6.16 -15.19
C THR A 108 -11.78 -5.08 -14.21
N CYS A 109 -12.89 -4.39 -14.43
CA CYS A 109 -13.44 -3.40 -13.49
C CYS A 109 -13.84 -4.04 -12.18
N PHE A 110 -14.47 -5.22 -12.23
CA PHE A 110 -14.84 -5.97 -11.02
C PHE A 110 -13.60 -6.40 -10.24
N GLY A 111 -12.59 -6.94 -10.90
CA GLY A 111 -11.29 -7.30 -10.28
C GLY A 111 -10.60 -6.11 -9.62
N LEU A 112 -10.54 -4.96 -10.31
CA LEU A 112 -10.01 -3.72 -9.74
C LEU A 112 -10.82 -3.23 -8.55
N GLY A 113 -12.14 -3.31 -8.61
CA GLY A 113 -13.02 -2.95 -7.49
C GLY A 113 -12.73 -3.77 -6.24
N ILE A 114 -12.52 -5.09 -6.39
CA ILE A 114 -12.14 -5.97 -5.28
C ILE A 114 -10.76 -5.57 -4.72
N ILE A 115 -9.76 -5.35 -5.58
CA ILE A 115 -8.41 -4.95 -5.16
C ILE A 115 -8.47 -3.64 -4.36
N LEU A 116 -9.18 -2.63 -4.86
CA LEU A 116 -9.33 -1.34 -4.18
C LEU A 116 -10.06 -1.47 -2.84
N SER A 117 -11.13 -2.26 -2.78
CA SER A 117 -11.90 -2.51 -1.55
C SER A 117 -11.03 -3.16 -0.47
N VAL A 118 -10.28 -4.20 -0.84
CA VAL A 118 -9.37 -4.89 0.09
C VAL A 118 -8.25 -3.97 0.54
N THR A 119 -7.64 -3.22 -0.38
CA THR A 119 -6.54 -2.29 -0.04
C THR A 119 -7.01 -1.19 0.91
N LYS A 120 -8.19 -0.62 0.68
CA LYS A 120 -8.75 0.41 1.56
C LYS A 120 -9.03 -0.14 2.97
N LYS A 121 -9.65 -1.29 3.06
CA LYS A 121 -9.93 -1.95 4.35
C LYS A 121 -8.64 -2.24 5.13
N GLU A 122 -7.60 -2.68 4.46
CA GLU A 122 -6.29 -2.93 5.07
C GLU A 122 -5.61 -1.64 5.58
N GLU A 123 -5.76 -0.53 4.86
CA GLU A 123 -5.25 0.78 5.30
C GLU A 123 -6.01 1.29 6.55
N GLU A 124 -7.32 1.05 6.64
CA GLU A 124 -8.12 1.40 7.81
C GLU A 124 -7.70 0.59 9.05
N ILE A 125 -7.51 -0.72 8.88
CA ILE A 125 -7.03 -1.61 9.95
C ILE A 125 -5.62 -1.20 10.42
N ALA A 126 -4.73 -0.84 9.49
CA ALA A 126 -3.38 -0.39 9.83
C ALA A 126 -3.38 0.91 10.64
N LYS A 127 -4.23 1.87 10.27
CA LYS A 127 -4.40 3.12 11.01
C LYS A 127 -4.96 2.88 12.42
N GLU A 128 -5.97 2.04 12.54
CA GLU A 128 -6.58 1.70 13.84
C GLU A 128 -5.56 1.04 14.78
N LYS A 129 -4.72 0.15 14.27
CA LYS A 129 -3.64 -0.46 15.07
C LYS A 129 -2.63 0.58 15.55
N LEU A 130 -2.19 1.47 14.66
CA LEU A 130 -1.24 2.53 15.00
C LEU A 130 -1.81 3.50 16.05
N ASP A 131 -3.11 3.82 15.96
CA ASP A 131 -3.77 4.68 16.93
C ASP A 131 -3.92 3.99 18.30
N LYS A 132 -4.15 2.67 18.32
CA LYS A 132 -4.17 1.89 19.57
C LYS A 132 -2.78 1.85 20.23
N GLU A 133 -1.73 1.56 19.47
CA GLU A 133 -0.35 1.57 19.99
C GLU A 133 0.03 2.93 20.59
N LYS A 134 -0.30 4.03 19.89
CA LYS A 134 -0.07 5.38 20.43
C LYS A 134 -0.84 5.67 21.71
N ARG A 135 -2.09 5.21 21.79
CA ARG A 135 -2.89 5.37 23.01
C ARG A 135 -2.31 4.57 24.18
N GLU A 136 -1.87 3.36 23.95
CA GLU A 136 -1.22 2.52 24.97
C GLU A 136 0.08 3.17 25.45
N GLU A 137 0.92 3.69 24.55
CA GLU A 137 2.14 4.39 24.89
C GLU A 137 1.89 5.65 25.75
N ILE A 138 0.86 6.43 25.39
CA ILE A 138 0.47 7.62 26.16
C ILE A 138 -0.04 7.21 27.56
N LEU A 139 -0.86 6.17 27.62
CA LEU A 139 -1.40 5.64 28.86
C LEU A 139 -0.28 5.17 29.79
N GLN A 140 0.69 4.43 29.26
CA GLN A 140 1.86 3.99 30.01
C GLN A 140 2.65 5.16 30.60
N LYS A 141 2.89 6.20 29.79
CA LYS A 141 3.59 7.41 30.24
C LYS A 141 2.82 8.17 31.32
N LEU A 142 1.49 8.14 31.28
CA LEU A 142 0.67 8.75 32.32
C LEU A 142 0.74 7.96 33.63
N ILE A 143 0.66 6.63 33.54
CA ILE A 143 0.79 5.76 34.72
C ILE A 143 2.17 5.91 35.39
N ASP A 144 3.23 5.94 34.58
CA ASP A 144 4.59 6.12 35.09
C ASP A 144 4.73 7.48 35.81
N ARG A 145 4.12 8.54 35.25
CA ARG A 145 4.13 9.88 35.88
C ARG A 145 3.31 9.94 37.18
N GLU A 146 2.16 9.26 37.21
CA GLU A 146 1.36 9.18 38.46
C GLU A 146 2.11 8.39 39.53
N MET A 147 2.77 7.29 39.20
CA MET A 147 3.60 6.57 40.15
C MET A 147 4.78 7.37 40.67
N GLU A 148 5.45 8.17 39.84
CA GLU A 148 6.52 9.07 40.28
C GLU A 148 5.99 10.13 41.25
N ALA A 149 4.82 10.74 40.96
CA ALA A 149 4.20 11.71 41.82
C ALA A 149 3.77 11.14 43.18
N ASP A 150 3.22 9.92 43.20
CA ASP A 150 2.85 9.22 44.44
C ASP A 150 4.08 8.87 45.27
N LEU A 151 5.20 8.50 44.66
CA LEU A 151 6.47 8.26 45.34
C LEU A 151 7.04 9.53 45.97
N GLU A 152 7.02 10.68 45.24
CA GLU A 152 7.46 11.96 45.76
C GLU A 152 6.59 12.42 46.97
N GLU A 153 5.26 12.21 46.88
CA GLU A 153 4.36 12.54 47.99
C GLU A 153 4.57 11.65 49.22
N ALA A 154 4.85 10.36 48.99
CA ALA A 154 5.18 9.42 50.06
C ALA A 154 6.51 9.76 50.75
N ASP A 155 7.53 10.12 49.99
CA ASP A 155 8.83 10.56 50.51
C ASP A 155 8.69 11.88 51.32
N PHE A 156 7.90 12.84 50.79
CA PHE A 156 7.63 14.07 51.50
C PHE A 156 6.91 13.86 52.84
N LYS A 157 5.93 12.96 52.88
CA LYS A 157 5.24 12.56 54.13
C LYS A 157 6.18 11.89 55.13
N ASN A 158 7.07 11.03 54.62
CA ASN A 158 8.04 10.31 55.46
C ASN A 158 9.07 11.25 56.09
N VAL A 159 9.56 12.23 55.34
CA VAL A 159 10.47 13.28 55.85
C VAL A 159 9.78 14.13 56.89
N ASN A 160 8.53 14.51 56.69
CA ASN A 160 7.77 15.36 57.63
C ASN A 160 7.44 14.63 58.95
N ASN A 161 7.11 13.34 58.88
CA ASN A 161 6.90 12.51 60.07
C ASN A 161 8.18 12.30 60.89
N ASN A 162 9.35 12.22 60.27
CA ASN A 162 10.63 12.14 60.98
C ASN A 162 11.01 13.47 61.64
N PHE A 163 10.53 14.58 61.14
CA PHE A 163 10.74 15.90 61.76
C PHE A 163 9.86 16.11 63.00
N ASP A 164 8.66 15.54 63.02
CA ASP A 164 7.68 15.72 64.09
C ASP A 164 7.92 14.77 65.30
N THR A 165 8.63 13.63 65.05
CA THR A 165 8.93 12.66 66.09
C THR A 165 10.16 12.98 66.96
N GLY A 166 10.88 14.09 66.67
CA GLY A 166 11.86 14.72 67.61
C GLY A 166 12.95 13.78 68.15
N ASP A 167 13.40 12.82 67.40
CA ASP A 167 14.49 11.95 67.83
C ASP A 167 15.87 12.58 67.50
N TYR A 168 16.15 13.70 68.17
CA TYR A 168 17.51 14.22 68.32
C TYR A 168 18.22 13.37 69.38
N SER A 169 18.68 12.20 69.04
CA SER A 169 19.72 11.54 69.81
C SER A 169 21.05 12.28 69.58
N ILE A 170 21.22 13.39 70.35
CA ILE A 170 22.54 14.00 70.54
C ILE A 170 23.38 12.96 71.26
N THR A 171 24.17 12.20 70.53
CA THR A 171 25.28 11.46 71.14
C THR A 171 26.30 12.50 71.61
N ASP A 172 26.12 12.89 72.87
CA ASP A 172 27.12 13.58 73.67
C ASP A 172 28.35 12.71 73.82
N ASN A 173 29.35 12.90 72.98
CA ASN A 173 30.62 12.25 73.00
C ASN A 173 31.64 13.17 73.67
N SER A 174 31.34 13.60 74.96
CA SER A 174 32.30 14.25 75.83
C SER A 174 32.59 13.36 77.00
N LYS A 175 33.47 12.40 76.86
CA LYS A 175 34.33 11.86 77.97
C LYS A 175 35.54 11.15 77.42
N ASN A 176 36.60 11.90 77.26
CA ASN A 176 37.92 11.37 77.48
C ASN A 176 38.53 12.09 78.72
N PRO A 177 39.05 11.37 79.71
CA PRO A 177 40.29 11.76 80.29
C PRO A 177 41.24 10.58 80.50
N MET A 178 42.52 10.82 80.19
CA MET A 178 43.76 10.20 80.62
C MET A 178 44.18 8.94 79.85
#